data_cd468ae0c1cd66c42036b726d4487c53
#
_entry.id   cd468ae0c1cd66c42036b726d4487c53
#
_cell.length_a   1.000
_cell.length_b   1.000
_cell.length_c   1.000
_cell.angle_alpha   90.00
_cell.angle_beta   90.00
_cell.angle_gamma   90.00
#
_symmetry.space_group_name_H-M   'P 1'
#
loop_
_entity.id
_entity.type
_entity.pdbx_description
1 polymer ?
#
loop_
_entity_poly.entity_id
_entity_poly.type
_entity_poly.pdbx_seq_one_letter_code
_entity_poly.pdbx_strand_id
1 'polypeptide(L)'
;NCFSSRTISGVCGKKPDVAAMQDLLVYVTKGLSAITTALRGEGREIPSYINHMVIRNLFTTITNANFDKDSIVAKISETLSAKEQLLSQLSDRKSLPAAALWHPESPADYESMGYVTNILSTKNEDIRSLRELITYGLKGLCAYTSHANALLREDPELDAFIQSTLAKTLDDSLTAEELTALTLETGKFGVRGMALLDQANTETFGNPEITKV
;
A
#
# COMPACT_ATOMS: atom_id res chain seq x y z
N ASN A 1 4.54 -4.48 -11.39
CA ASN A 1 3.51 -5.05 -12.26
C ASN A 1 4.05 -5.23 -13.67
N CYS A 2 4.32 -6.49 -14.04
CA CYS A 2 4.64 -6.82 -15.42
C CYS A 2 3.35 -6.74 -16.23
N PHE A 3 3.12 -5.57 -16.86
CA PHE A 3 2.08 -5.31 -17.84
C PHE A 3 0.64 -5.69 -17.47
N SER A 4 -0.17 -4.68 -17.29
CA SER A 4 -1.63 -4.74 -17.27
C SER A 4 -2.20 -4.91 -18.66
N SER A 5 -1.92 -5.99 -19.37
CA SER A 5 -2.77 -6.32 -20.50
C SER A 5 -3.73 -7.43 -20.04
N ARG A 6 -5.02 -7.16 -20.21
CA ARG A 6 -6.14 -8.05 -19.86
C ARG A 6 -6.08 -9.44 -20.51
N THR A 7 -5.04 -9.74 -21.29
CA THR A 7 -5.01 -10.90 -22.18
C THR A 7 -3.70 -11.69 -22.18
N ILE A 8 -2.64 -11.20 -21.50
CA ILE A 8 -1.32 -11.85 -21.57
C ILE A 8 -0.80 -12.08 -20.17
N SER A 9 -0.33 -13.30 -19.89
CA SER A 9 0.40 -13.58 -18.64
C SER A 9 1.67 -12.75 -18.57
N GLY A 10 1.98 -12.22 -17.38
CA GLY A 10 3.24 -11.53 -17.15
C GLY A 10 4.44 -12.44 -17.45
N VAL A 11 5.60 -11.85 -17.78
CA VAL A 11 6.86 -12.59 -18.00
C VAL A 11 7.23 -13.47 -16.79
N CYS A 12 6.80 -13.05 -15.58
CA CYS A 12 6.95 -13.80 -14.33
C CYS A 12 5.96 -14.97 -14.17
N GLY A 13 5.08 -15.25 -15.15
CA GLY A 13 4.06 -16.30 -15.08
C GLY A 13 2.76 -15.91 -14.34
N LYS A 14 2.65 -14.66 -13.85
CA LYS A 14 1.43 -14.18 -13.18
C LYS A 14 0.26 -14.16 -14.17
N LYS A 15 -0.85 -14.79 -13.79
CA LYS A 15 -2.09 -14.79 -14.57
C LYS A 15 -2.82 -13.44 -14.47
N PRO A 16 -3.60 -13.04 -15.49
CA PRO A 16 -4.34 -11.76 -15.49
C PRO A 16 -5.29 -11.59 -14.31
N ASP A 17 -5.96 -12.64 -13.88
CA ASP A 17 -6.89 -12.63 -12.74
C ASP A 17 -6.15 -12.37 -11.41
N VAL A 18 -4.98 -12.96 -11.22
CA VAL A 18 -4.12 -12.69 -10.03
C VAL A 18 -3.62 -11.24 -10.05
N ALA A 19 -3.23 -10.73 -11.22
CA ALA A 19 -2.80 -9.34 -11.36
C ALA A 19 -3.94 -8.36 -11.02
N ALA A 20 -5.16 -8.63 -11.52
CA ALA A 20 -6.34 -7.82 -11.20
C ALA A 20 -6.66 -7.83 -9.70
N MET A 21 -6.52 -8.97 -9.01
CA MET A 21 -6.72 -9.03 -7.55
C MET A 21 -5.63 -8.27 -6.79
N GLN A 22 -4.39 -8.28 -7.27
CA GLN A 22 -3.33 -7.47 -6.66
C GLN A 22 -3.57 -5.96 -6.86
N ASP A 23 -4.04 -5.54 -8.03
CA ASP A 23 -4.41 -4.14 -8.28
C ASP A 23 -5.59 -3.73 -7.38
N LEU A 24 -6.60 -4.60 -7.22
CA LEU A 24 -7.69 -4.37 -6.29
C LEU A 24 -7.22 -4.30 -4.84
N LEU A 25 -6.31 -5.17 -4.40
CA LEU A 25 -5.74 -5.12 -3.04
C LEU A 25 -5.05 -3.77 -2.79
N VAL A 26 -4.29 -3.27 -3.76
CA VAL A 26 -3.68 -1.93 -3.66
C VAL A 26 -4.75 -0.86 -3.58
N TYR A 27 -5.80 -0.93 -4.40
CA TYR A 27 -6.89 0.04 -4.41
C TYR A 27 -7.64 0.10 -3.07
N VAL A 28 -8.03 -1.03 -2.49
CA VAL A 28 -8.71 -1.04 -1.19
C VAL A 28 -7.78 -0.61 -0.06
N THR A 29 -6.47 -0.88 -0.18
CA THR A 29 -5.45 -0.41 0.78
C THR A 29 -5.26 1.10 0.69
N LYS A 30 -5.31 1.70 -0.51
CA LYS A 30 -5.35 3.16 -0.70
C LYS A 30 -6.60 3.75 0.00
N GLY A 31 -7.76 3.11 -0.16
CA GLY A 31 -8.99 3.50 0.52
C GLY A 31 -8.89 3.44 2.04
N LEU A 32 -8.34 2.36 2.59
CA LEU A 32 -8.07 2.23 4.03
C LEU A 32 -7.13 3.34 4.52
N SER A 33 -6.08 3.63 3.75
CA SER A 33 -5.09 4.66 4.06
C SER A 33 -5.69 6.08 4.08
N ALA A 34 -6.67 6.35 3.21
CA ALA A 34 -7.41 7.62 3.23
C ALA A 34 -8.24 7.76 4.52
N ILE A 35 -8.89 6.69 4.96
CA ILE A 35 -9.68 6.68 6.20
C ILE A 35 -8.77 6.88 7.43
N THR A 36 -7.66 6.16 7.52
CA THR A 36 -6.73 6.28 8.65
C THR A 36 -6.07 7.65 8.69
N THR A 37 -5.79 8.26 7.53
CA THR A 37 -5.28 9.63 7.42
C THR A 37 -6.31 10.64 7.94
N ALA A 38 -7.58 10.49 7.57
CA ALA A 38 -8.66 11.34 8.05
C ALA A 38 -8.86 11.20 9.58
N LEU A 39 -8.83 9.98 10.11
CA LEU A 39 -8.92 9.72 11.56
C LEU A 39 -7.77 10.36 12.34
N ARG A 40 -6.52 10.29 11.81
CA ARG A 40 -5.39 11.01 12.42
C ARG A 40 -5.60 12.52 12.40
N GLY A 41 -6.20 13.05 11.32
CA GLY A 41 -6.59 14.46 11.23
C GLY A 41 -7.62 14.88 12.30
N GLU A 42 -8.46 13.95 12.76
CA GLU A 42 -9.39 14.12 13.90
C GLU A 42 -8.70 13.88 15.28
N GLY A 43 -7.39 13.65 15.30
CA GLY A 43 -6.63 13.38 16.53
C GLY A 43 -6.80 11.96 17.07
N ARG A 44 -7.26 11.02 16.27
CA ARG A 44 -7.45 9.63 16.68
C ARG A 44 -6.20 8.80 16.42
N GLU A 45 -5.90 7.92 17.35
CA GLU A 45 -4.85 6.92 17.18
C GLU A 45 -5.35 5.76 16.29
N ILE A 46 -4.46 5.25 15.46
CA ILE A 46 -4.73 4.09 14.60
C ILE A 46 -4.12 2.85 15.25
N PRO A 47 -4.89 1.79 15.48
CA PRO A 47 -4.38 0.55 16.06
C PRO A 47 -3.23 -0.05 15.22
N SER A 48 -2.19 -0.56 15.88
CA SER A 48 -1.01 -1.15 15.22
C SER A 48 -1.37 -2.23 14.21
N TYR A 49 -2.39 -3.05 14.47
CA TYR A 49 -2.79 -4.10 13.53
C TYR A 49 -3.28 -3.53 12.17
N ILE A 50 -3.87 -2.33 12.15
CA ILE A 50 -4.26 -1.62 10.91
C ILE A 50 -3.01 -1.13 10.18
N ASN A 51 -2.03 -0.55 10.90
CA ASN A 51 -0.76 -0.15 10.32
C ASN A 51 -0.06 -1.35 9.67
N HIS A 52 0.02 -2.45 10.40
CA HIS A 52 0.59 -3.72 9.89
C HIS A 52 -0.19 -4.26 8.69
N MET A 53 -1.52 -4.13 8.66
CA MET A 53 -2.35 -4.55 7.51
C MET A 53 -1.97 -3.79 6.25
N VAL A 54 -1.86 -2.46 6.31
CA VAL A 54 -1.43 -1.63 5.17
C VAL A 54 -0.05 -2.05 4.67
N ILE A 55 0.90 -2.19 5.60
CA ILE A 55 2.28 -2.59 5.29
C ILE A 55 2.31 -3.96 4.61
N ARG A 56 1.64 -4.98 5.18
CA ARG A 56 1.61 -6.34 4.64
C ARG A 56 0.92 -6.42 3.29
N ASN A 57 -0.16 -5.66 3.08
CA ASN A 57 -0.85 -5.63 1.80
C ASN A 57 0.07 -5.11 0.68
N LEU A 58 0.77 -4.00 0.93
CA LEU A 58 1.71 -3.44 -0.04
C LEU A 58 2.91 -4.37 -0.25
N PHE A 59 3.48 -4.93 0.81
CA PHE A 59 4.60 -5.87 0.73
C PHE A 59 4.22 -7.14 -0.07
N THR A 60 3.04 -7.69 0.14
CA THR A 60 2.54 -8.85 -0.61
C THR A 60 2.53 -8.60 -2.12
N THR A 61 2.27 -7.38 -2.55
CA THR A 61 2.16 -7.04 -3.98
C THR A 61 3.51 -6.74 -4.64
N ILE A 62 4.61 -6.56 -3.89
CA ILE A 62 5.95 -6.30 -4.46
C ILE A 62 6.78 -7.57 -4.60
N THR A 63 6.63 -8.53 -3.70
CA THR A 63 7.52 -9.71 -3.62
C THR A 63 7.47 -10.63 -4.81
N ASN A 64 6.46 -10.50 -5.67
CA ASN A 64 6.27 -11.35 -6.87
C ASN A 64 6.40 -12.87 -6.57
N ALA A 65 6.02 -13.28 -5.38
CA ALA A 65 6.12 -14.64 -4.87
C ALA A 65 4.74 -15.26 -4.61
N ASN A 66 3.73 -14.44 -4.29
CA ASN A 66 2.37 -14.91 -4.05
C ASN A 66 1.52 -14.79 -5.31
N PHE A 67 1.22 -15.92 -5.92
CA PHE A 67 0.31 -16.06 -7.07
C PHE A 67 -1.01 -16.75 -6.68
N ASP A 68 -1.27 -16.95 -5.40
CA ASP A 68 -2.49 -17.52 -4.88
C ASP A 68 -3.60 -16.46 -4.86
N LYS A 69 -4.54 -16.60 -5.80
CA LYS A 69 -5.70 -15.70 -5.92
C LYS A 69 -6.55 -15.67 -4.65
N ASP A 70 -6.78 -16.82 -4.05
CA ASP A 70 -7.68 -16.94 -2.89
C ASP A 70 -7.06 -16.26 -1.66
N SER A 71 -5.75 -16.39 -1.47
CA SER A 71 -5.01 -15.66 -0.43
C SER A 71 -5.10 -14.14 -0.62
N ILE A 72 -5.04 -13.65 -1.86
CA ILE A 72 -5.18 -12.22 -2.15
C ILE A 72 -6.61 -11.74 -1.90
N VAL A 73 -7.61 -12.52 -2.31
CA VAL A 73 -9.03 -12.23 -2.05
C VAL A 73 -9.33 -12.19 -0.54
N ALA A 74 -8.75 -13.10 0.24
CA ALA A 74 -8.88 -13.06 1.71
C ALA A 74 -8.33 -11.75 2.29
N LYS A 75 -7.16 -11.27 1.85
CA LYS A 75 -6.59 -9.99 2.27
C LYS A 75 -7.47 -8.80 1.86
N ILE A 76 -8.08 -8.84 0.67
CA ILE A 76 -9.03 -7.80 0.25
C ILE A 76 -10.22 -7.78 1.21
N SER A 77 -10.80 -8.94 1.53
CA SER A 77 -11.95 -9.05 2.44
C SER A 77 -11.64 -8.54 3.84
N GLU A 78 -10.46 -8.89 4.39
CA GLU A 78 -9.98 -8.37 5.67
C GLU A 78 -9.84 -6.84 5.63
N THR A 79 -9.29 -6.30 4.55
CA THR A 79 -9.10 -4.86 4.37
C THR A 79 -10.45 -4.13 4.26
N LEU A 80 -11.43 -4.70 3.56
CA LEU A 80 -12.78 -4.15 3.46
C LEU A 80 -13.48 -4.13 4.82
N SER A 81 -13.36 -5.18 5.62
CA SER A 81 -13.91 -5.24 6.98
C SER A 81 -13.27 -4.16 7.90
N ALA A 82 -11.96 -3.98 7.80
CA ALA A 82 -11.26 -2.92 8.53
C ALA A 82 -11.72 -1.52 8.09
N LYS A 83 -11.91 -1.29 6.77
CA LYS A 83 -12.45 -0.04 6.24
C LYS A 83 -13.82 0.27 6.83
N GLU A 84 -14.75 -0.68 6.81
CA GLU A 84 -16.10 -0.51 7.33
C GLU A 84 -16.10 -0.15 8.82
N GLN A 85 -15.30 -0.87 9.62
CA GLN A 85 -15.12 -0.60 11.03
C GLN A 85 -14.61 0.83 11.29
N LEU A 86 -13.58 1.27 10.55
CA LEU A 86 -12.98 2.59 10.75
C LEU A 86 -13.85 3.72 10.17
N LEU A 87 -14.57 3.49 9.08
CA LEU A 87 -15.54 4.45 8.53
C LEU A 87 -16.62 4.80 9.55
N SER A 88 -17.04 3.87 10.41
CA SER A 88 -18.02 4.13 11.45
C SER A 88 -17.54 5.14 12.50
N GLN A 89 -16.25 5.35 12.61
CA GLN A 89 -15.61 6.21 13.60
C GLN A 89 -15.36 7.64 13.09
N LEU A 90 -15.44 7.89 11.78
CA LEU A 90 -15.23 9.20 11.19
C LEU A 90 -16.42 10.13 11.40
N SER A 91 -16.13 11.38 11.74
CA SER A 91 -17.14 12.44 11.92
C SER A 91 -17.69 12.92 10.58
N ASP A 92 -16.83 13.06 9.55
CA ASP A 92 -17.22 13.45 8.20
C ASP A 92 -16.59 12.51 7.15
N ARG A 93 -17.43 12.11 6.17
CA ARG A 93 -17.04 11.20 5.08
C ARG A 93 -17.05 11.88 3.71
N LYS A 94 -17.45 13.15 3.64
CA LYS A 94 -17.71 13.86 2.36
C LYS A 94 -16.44 14.08 1.53
N SER A 95 -15.29 14.22 2.19
CA SER A 95 -14.01 14.45 1.55
C SER A 95 -13.25 13.18 1.19
N LEU A 96 -13.81 12.00 1.49
CA LEU A 96 -13.14 10.74 1.23
C LEU A 96 -13.17 10.37 -0.26
N PRO A 97 -12.07 9.84 -0.81
CA PRO A 97 -12.03 9.35 -2.17
C PRO A 97 -12.91 8.10 -2.36
N ALA A 98 -13.31 7.84 -3.60
CA ALA A 98 -14.16 6.69 -3.94
C ALA A 98 -13.59 5.35 -3.42
N ALA A 99 -12.27 5.17 -3.41
CA ALA A 99 -11.62 3.98 -2.89
C ALA A 99 -11.91 3.73 -1.40
N ALA A 100 -12.09 4.79 -0.61
CA ALA A 100 -12.44 4.68 0.80
C ALA A 100 -13.88 4.20 1.00
N LEU A 101 -14.79 4.59 0.12
CA LEU A 101 -16.22 4.30 0.21
C LEU A 101 -16.63 3.02 -0.54
N TRP A 102 -15.81 2.57 -1.49
CA TRP A 102 -16.14 1.38 -2.29
C TRP A 102 -16.24 0.11 -1.44
N HIS A 103 -17.28 -0.66 -1.68
CA HIS A 103 -17.46 -2.04 -1.19
C HIS A 103 -18.11 -2.90 -2.29
N PRO A 104 -17.85 -4.21 -2.33
CA PRO A 104 -18.49 -5.11 -3.27
C PRO A 104 -19.92 -5.40 -2.85
N GLU A 105 -20.84 -5.51 -3.81
CA GLU A 105 -22.19 -6.02 -3.59
C GLU A 105 -22.26 -7.53 -3.89
N SER A 106 -21.32 -8.02 -4.70
CA SER A 106 -21.23 -9.42 -5.10
C SER A 106 -19.76 -9.86 -5.33
N PRO A 107 -19.48 -11.17 -5.35
CA PRO A 107 -18.14 -11.67 -5.70
C PRO A 107 -17.65 -11.25 -7.10
N ALA A 108 -18.55 -10.99 -8.05
CA ALA A 108 -18.20 -10.53 -9.39
C ALA A 108 -17.61 -9.12 -9.39
N ASP A 109 -17.92 -8.31 -8.38
CA ASP A 109 -17.42 -6.94 -8.27
C ASP A 109 -15.91 -6.89 -8.01
N TYR A 110 -15.34 -7.94 -7.42
CA TYR A 110 -13.89 -8.04 -7.23
C TYR A 110 -13.17 -8.04 -8.58
N GLU A 111 -13.62 -8.85 -9.53
CA GLU A 111 -12.98 -8.91 -10.85
C GLU A 111 -13.22 -7.62 -11.63
N SER A 112 -14.44 -7.13 -11.68
CA SER A 112 -14.77 -5.90 -12.41
C SER A 112 -13.98 -4.70 -11.88
N MET A 113 -13.90 -4.52 -10.56
CA MET A 113 -13.14 -3.43 -9.96
C MET A 113 -11.63 -3.62 -10.15
N GLY A 114 -11.09 -4.82 -10.02
CA GLY A 114 -9.68 -5.11 -10.29
C GLY A 114 -9.24 -4.73 -11.69
N TYR A 115 -10.12 -4.88 -12.68
CA TYR A 115 -9.82 -4.46 -14.06
C TYR A 115 -9.92 -2.95 -14.29
N VAL A 116 -10.73 -2.20 -13.56
CA VAL A 116 -10.86 -0.75 -13.75
C VAL A 116 -9.88 0.05 -12.89
N THR A 117 -9.36 -0.52 -11.83
CA THR A 117 -8.39 0.15 -10.92
C THR A 117 -6.93 -0.09 -11.31
N ASN A 118 -6.68 -0.64 -12.50
CA ASN A 118 -5.33 -0.87 -12.99
C ASN A 118 -4.58 0.45 -13.28
N ILE A 119 -3.27 0.34 -13.45
CA ILE A 119 -2.35 1.47 -13.70
C ILE A 119 -2.82 2.37 -14.84
N LEU A 120 -3.37 1.80 -15.92
CA LEU A 120 -3.78 2.52 -17.12
C LEU A 120 -5.09 3.33 -16.92
N SER A 121 -5.73 3.26 -15.77
CA SER A 121 -6.91 4.07 -15.46
C SER A 121 -6.59 5.57 -15.42
N THR A 122 -5.37 5.96 -15.04
CA THR A 122 -4.89 7.35 -15.09
C THR A 122 -4.42 7.68 -16.50
N LYS A 123 -5.14 8.60 -17.21
CA LYS A 123 -4.88 8.90 -18.63
C LYS A 123 -3.63 9.73 -18.85
N ASN A 124 -3.38 10.71 -17.98
CA ASN A 124 -2.17 11.55 -18.07
C ASN A 124 -0.95 10.69 -17.71
N GLU A 125 0.01 10.60 -18.64
CA GLU A 125 1.16 9.72 -18.52
C GLU A 125 2.14 10.15 -17.43
N ASP A 126 2.37 11.45 -17.28
CA ASP A 126 3.28 11.98 -16.25
C ASP A 126 2.71 11.75 -14.86
N ILE A 127 1.43 12.09 -14.66
CA ILE A 127 0.72 11.85 -13.39
C ILE A 127 0.70 10.36 -13.05
N ARG A 128 0.39 9.51 -14.05
CA ARG A 128 0.39 8.05 -13.89
C ARG A 128 1.76 7.54 -13.46
N SER A 129 2.80 7.96 -14.17
CA SER A 129 4.18 7.51 -13.91
C SER A 129 4.65 7.91 -12.52
N LEU A 130 4.36 9.14 -12.08
CA LEU A 130 4.71 9.62 -10.75
C LEU A 130 3.92 8.90 -9.66
N ARG A 131 2.61 8.70 -9.83
CA ARG A 131 1.80 7.93 -8.87
C ARG A 131 2.29 6.50 -8.71
N GLU A 132 2.67 5.86 -9.81
CA GLU A 132 3.21 4.50 -9.78
C GLU A 132 4.60 4.45 -9.16
N LEU A 133 5.45 5.43 -9.43
CA LEU A 133 6.77 5.54 -8.81
C LEU A 133 6.65 5.68 -7.28
N ILE A 134 5.75 6.56 -6.80
CA ILE A 134 5.44 6.71 -5.37
C ILE A 134 4.92 5.39 -4.80
N THR A 135 3.91 4.79 -5.43
CA THR A 135 3.33 3.52 -4.98
C THR A 135 4.38 2.42 -4.89
N TYR A 136 5.28 2.34 -5.86
CA TYR A 136 6.36 1.35 -5.88
C TYR A 136 7.40 1.62 -4.79
N GLY A 137 7.76 2.90 -4.58
CA GLY A 137 8.62 3.32 -3.47
C GLY A 137 8.02 2.94 -2.11
N LEU A 138 6.72 3.20 -1.90
CA LEU A 138 6.01 2.80 -0.69
C LEU A 138 5.97 1.28 -0.48
N LYS A 139 5.81 0.50 -1.55
CA LYS A 139 5.90 -0.97 -1.45
C LYS A 139 7.28 -1.43 -0.98
N GLY A 140 8.35 -0.81 -1.49
CA GLY A 140 9.72 -1.08 -1.05
C GLY A 140 9.92 -0.70 0.42
N LEU A 141 9.42 0.47 0.82
CA LEU A 141 9.46 0.93 2.21
C LEU A 141 8.72 -0.02 3.13
N CYS A 142 7.54 -0.50 2.72
CA CYS A 142 6.76 -1.50 3.46
C CYS A 142 7.49 -2.83 3.62
N ALA A 143 8.36 -3.22 2.69
CA ALA A 143 9.18 -4.41 2.84
C ALA A 143 10.15 -4.27 4.03
N TYR A 144 10.88 -3.16 4.12
CA TYR A 144 11.77 -2.88 5.26
C TYR A 144 10.99 -2.79 6.57
N THR A 145 9.89 -2.04 6.58
CA THR A 145 9.06 -1.86 7.78
C THR A 145 8.44 -3.18 8.25
N SER A 146 7.99 -4.04 7.33
CA SER A 146 7.44 -5.36 7.66
C SER A 146 8.48 -6.25 8.37
N HIS A 147 9.74 -6.20 7.94
CA HIS A 147 10.81 -6.94 8.60
C HIS A 147 11.16 -6.37 9.97
N ALA A 148 11.17 -5.04 10.13
CA ALA A 148 11.37 -4.40 11.44
C ALA A 148 10.23 -4.75 12.41
N ASN A 149 8.97 -4.72 11.94
CA ASN A 149 7.80 -5.08 12.74
C ASN A 149 7.84 -6.56 13.19
N ALA A 150 8.38 -7.46 12.36
CA ALA A 150 8.59 -8.86 12.75
C ALA A 150 9.58 -9.00 13.92
N LEU A 151 10.48 -8.03 14.10
CA LEU A 151 11.39 -7.92 15.23
C LEU A 151 10.86 -6.99 16.35
N LEU A 152 9.55 -6.72 16.35
CA LEU A 152 8.84 -5.89 17.33
C LEU A 152 9.37 -4.44 17.39
N ARG A 153 9.79 -3.89 16.24
CA ARG A 153 10.15 -2.48 16.11
C ARG A 153 9.19 -1.80 15.16
N GLU A 154 8.54 -0.75 15.68
CA GLU A 154 7.53 0.06 14.98
C GLU A 154 7.98 1.51 14.97
N ASP A 155 7.56 2.25 13.93
CA ASP A 155 7.75 3.69 13.82
C ASP A 155 6.42 4.33 13.42
N PRO A 156 5.68 4.95 14.37
CA PRO A 156 4.37 5.54 14.09
C PRO A 156 4.39 6.67 13.06
N GLU A 157 5.51 7.41 12.96
CA GLU A 157 5.64 8.48 11.96
C GLU A 157 5.82 7.89 10.56
N LEU A 158 6.57 6.79 10.45
CA LEU A 158 6.72 6.03 9.20
C LEU A 158 5.37 5.42 8.77
N ASP A 159 4.61 4.85 9.70
CA ASP A 159 3.28 4.31 9.43
C ASP A 159 2.31 5.39 8.93
N ALA A 160 2.33 6.56 9.58
CA ALA A 160 1.50 7.69 9.18
C ALA A 160 1.90 8.23 7.80
N PHE A 161 3.21 8.33 7.52
CA PHE A 161 3.72 8.75 6.23
C PHE A 161 3.30 7.80 5.11
N ILE A 162 3.50 6.49 5.28
CA ILE A 162 3.12 5.47 4.29
C ILE A 162 1.64 5.64 3.92
N GLN A 163 0.76 5.74 4.92
CA GLN A 163 -0.68 5.80 4.69
C GLN A 163 -1.11 7.14 4.08
N SER A 164 -0.64 8.26 4.58
CA SER A 164 -0.98 9.58 4.04
C SER A 164 -0.48 9.74 2.60
N THR A 165 0.72 9.27 2.31
CA THR A 165 1.30 9.32 0.96
C THR A 165 0.57 8.39 -0.01
N LEU A 166 0.21 7.18 0.45
CA LEU A 166 -0.58 6.26 -0.36
C LEU A 166 -1.96 6.84 -0.68
N ALA A 167 -2.62 7.49 0.28
CA ALA A 167 -3.89 8.17 0.09
C ALA A 167 -3.78 9.32 -0.93
N LYS A 168 -2.71 10.11 -0.89
CA LYS A 168 -2.44 11.21 -1.85
C LYS A 168 -2.34 10.72 -3.30
N THR A 169 -2.00 9.46 -3.55
CA THR A 169 -2.00 8.91 -4.93
C THR A 169 -3.41 8.79 -5.53
N LEU A 170 -4.47 8.99 -4.74
CA LEU A 170 -5.87 9.04 -5.20
C LEU A 170 -6.35 10.45 -5.51
N ASP A 171 -5.58 11.48 -5.18
CA ASP A 171 -5.96 12.87 -5.35
C ASP A 171 -5.69 13.34 -6.78
N ASP A 172 -6.76 13.55 -7.55
CA ASP A 172 -6.69 13.99 -8.94
C ASP A 172 -6.34 15.48 -9.09
N SER A 173 -6.34 16.24 -8.00
CA SER A 173 -5.94 17.65 -8.01
C SER A 173 -4.43 17.88 -7.96
N LEU A 174 -3.65 16.88 -7.56
CA LEU A 174 -2.19 17.00 -7.45
C LEU A 174 -1.53 17.15 -8.83
N THR A 175 -0.67 18.15 -8.92
CA THR A 175 0.15 18.44 -10.10
C THR A 175 1.35 17.51 -10.21
N ALA A 176 1.99 17.47 -11.38
CA ALA A 176 3.23 16.70 -11.57
C ALA A 176 4.36 17.21 -10.66
N GLU A 177 4.42 18.51 -10.38
CA GLU A 177 5.43 19.11 -9.49
C GLU A 177 5.23 18.63 -8.04
N GLU A 178 3.99 18.64 -7.54
CA GLU A 178 3.64 18.15 -6.21
C GLU A 178 3.90 16.65 -6.06
N LEU A 179 3.57 15.86 -7.08
CA LEU A 179 3.88 14.43 -7.09
C LEU A 179 5.40 14.16 -7.17
N THR A 180 6.17 15.01 -7.86
CA THR A 180 7.62 14.92 -7.88
C THR A 180 8.21 15.21 -6.50
N ALA A 181 7.72 16.24 -5.82
CA ALA A 181 8.12 16.53 -4.44
C ALA A 181 7.80 15.37 -3.49
N LEU A 182 6.60 14.77 -3.64
CA LEU A 182 6.18 13.62 -2.85
C LEU A 182 7.03 12.37 -3.13
N THR A 183 7.50 12.20 -4.38
CA THR A 183 8.45 11.12 -4.75
C THR A 183 9.77 11.27 -4.01
N LEU A 184 10.32 12.49 -3.97
CA LEU A 184 11.57 12.77 -3.24
C LEU A 184 11.40 12.57 -1.73
N GLU A 185 10.26 12.95 -1.18
CA GLU A 185 9.93 12.73 0.23
C GLU A 185 9.81 11.23 0.54
N THR A 186 9.20 10.46 -0.35
CA THR A 186 9.15 8.99 -0.24
C THR A 186 10.55 8.38 -0.17
N GLY A 187 11.49 8.90 -0.95
CA GLY A 187 12.89 8.50 -0.90
C GLY A 187 13.55 8.78 0.46
N LYS A 188 13.28 9.95 1.06
CA LYS A 188 13.80 10.29 2.39
C LYS A 188 13.26 9.34 3.48
N PHE A 189 11.96 9.03 3.43
CA PHE A 189 11.38 8.05 4.34
C PHE A 189 11.89 6.63 4.07
N GLY A 190 12.32 6.34 2.85
CA GLY A 190 13.05 5.10 2.51
C GLY A 190 14.31 4.92 3.37
N VAL A 191 15.11 5.99 3.53
CA VAL A 191 16.29 5.98 4.41
C VAL A 191 15.90 5.72 5.87
N ARG A 192 14.80 6.33 6.35
CA ARG A 192 14.29 6.11 7.71
C ARG A 192 13.87 4.65 7.92
N GLY A 193 13.17 4.05 6.95
CA GLY A 193 12.76 2.64 7.03
C GLY A 193 13.95 1.68 7.04
N MET A 194 15.00 1.97 6.27
CA MET A 194 16.25 1.21 6.31
C MET A 194 16.96 1.34 7.67
N ALA A 195 17.00 2.53 8.24
CA ALA A 195 17.57 2.77 9.57
C ALA A 195 16.79 2.03 10.66
N LEU A 196 15.44 2.02 10.59
CA LEU A 196 14.61 1.25 11.50
C LEU A 196 14.92 -0.25 11.43
N LEU A 197 15.08 -0.80 10.23
CA LEU A 197 15.42 -2.22 10.05
C LEU A 197 16.82 -2.54 10.53
N ASP A 198 17.79 -1.67 10.27
CA ASP A 198 19.16 -1.83 10.77
C ASP A 198 19.19 -1.84 12.30
N GLN A 199 18.49 -0.90 12.93
CA GLN A 199 18.36 -0.88 14.39
C GLN A 199 17.69 -2.15 14.91
N ALA A 200 16.59 -2.59 14.30
CA ALA A 200 15.88 -3.80 14.69
C ALA A 200 16.77 -5.05 14.63
N ASN A 201 17.55 -5.19 13.57
CA ASN A 201 18.49 -6.30 13.41
C ASN A 201 19.65 -6.21 14.44
N THR A 202 20.26 -5.06 14.60
CA THR A 202 21.40 -4.87 15.50
C THR A 202 21.02 -5.10 16.96
N GLU A 203 19.86 -4.61 17.38
CA GLU A 203 19.35 -4.83 18.74
C GLU A 203 18.96 -6.29 19.00
N THR A 204 18.51 -7.01 17.96
CA THR A 204 18.06 -8.41 18.11
C THR A 204 19.20 -9.41 18.00
N PHE A 205 20.13 -9.19 17.06
CA PHE A 205 21.16 -10.18 16.67
C PHE A 205 22.59 -9.72 16.94
N GLY A 206 22.81 -8.47 17.32
CA GLY A 206 24.12 -7.86 17.45
C GLY A 206 24.68 -7.33 16.12
N ASN A 207 25.84 -6.71 16.17
CA ASN A 207 26.52 -6.24 14.97
C ASN A 207 27.04 -7.42 14.13
N PRO A 208 27.04 -7.31 12.79
CA PRO A 208 27.63 -8.34 11.95
C PRO A 208 29.14 -8.42 12.18
N GLU A 209 29.64 -9.64 12.35
CA GLU A 209 31.07 -9.92 12.49
C GLU A 209 31.64 -10.48 11.19
N ILE A 210 32.88 -10.09 10.85
CA ILE A 210 33.57 -10.63 9.68
C ILE A 210 34.00 -12.05 9.98
N THR A 211 33.41 -13.01 9.25
CA THR A 211 33.87 -14.40 9.31
C THR A 211 35.21 -14.51 8.60
N LYS A 212 36.25 -14.86 9.35
CA LYS A 212 37.56 -15.22 8.75
C LYS A 212 37.40 -16.61 8.11
N VAL A 213 37.54 -16.65 6.81
CA VAL A 213 37.62 -17.90 6.01
C VAL A 213 39.04 -18.40 6.01
#